data_d175cda619c4d961817983b8d8781b72
#
_entry.id   d175cda619c4d961817983b8d8781b72
#
_cell.length_a   1.000
_cell.length_b   1.000
_cell.length_c   1.000
_cell.angle_alpha   90.00
_cell.angle_beta   90.00
_cell.angle_gamma   90.00
#
_symmetry.space_group_name_H-M   'P 1'
#
loop_
_entity.id
_entity.type
_entity.pdbx_description
1 polymer ?
#
loop_
_entity_poly.entity_id
_entity_poly.type
_entity_poly.pdbx_seq_one_letter_code
_entity_poly.pdbx_strand_id
1 'polypeptide(L)'
;LPIYSVEKAECRWLHIDIMDGMFVPSISFGMPVVKSIRKESSLYFDVHMMVKDPERYVEEFQSCGADMITVHAEACRDLAETVKKIHETGADAGVAVNPDTPLSAVTDVMDQVEMILIMSVYPGFGGQKYIPESTERIRTLRRMLDEKGLEHVHIQVDGGINRATIDEVLAA
;
A
#
# COMPACT_ATOMS: atom_id res chain seq x y z
N LEU A 1 -14.49 19.43 1.32
CA LEU A 1 -13.65 18.41 1.96
C LEU A 1 -12.31 18.30 1.20
N PRO A 2 -11.18 17.98 1.85
CA PRO A 2 -9.88 17.81 1.19
C PRO A 2 -9.92 16.81 0.02
N ILE A 3 -10.75 15.77 0.10
CA ILE A 3 -10.92 14.76 -0.95
C ILE A 3 -11.35 15.38 -2.30
N TYR A 4 -12.18 16.42 -2.30
CA TYR A 4 -12.56 17.10 -3.54
C TYR A 4 -11.39 17.84 -4.21
N SER A 5 -10.35 18.21 -3.44
CA SER A 5 -9.14 18.80 -4.02
C SER A 5 -8.29 17.75 -4.73
N VAL A 6 -8.28 16.52 -4.22
CA VAL A 6 -7.59 15.37 -4.84
C VAL A 6 -8.28 14.99 -6.15
N GLU A 7 -9.62 14.90 -6.16
CA GLU A 7 -10.40 14.63 -7.38
C GLU A 7 -10.19 15.72 -8.46
N LYS A 8 -10.19 17.00 -8.05
CA LYS A 8 -9.92 18.13 -8.97
C LYS A 8 -8.50 18.13 -9.54
N ALA A 9 -7.55 17.48 -8.88
CA ALA A 9 -6.19 17.29 -9.35
C ALA A 9 -6.05 16.11 -10.33
N GLU A 10 -7.18 15.53 -10.79
CA GLU A 10 -7.24 14.38 -11.71
C GLU A 10 -6.56 13.12 -11.18
N CYS A 11 -6.38 13.00 -9.86
CA CYS A 11 -5.93 11.77 -9.24
C CYS A 11 -6.99 10.68 -9.47
N ARG A 12 -6.51 9.46 -9.73
CA ARG A 12 -7.40 8.30 -9.91
C ARG A 12 -7.54 7.47 -8.64
N TRP A 13 -6.52 7.50 -7.80
CA TRP A 13 -6.41 6.72 -6.57
C TRP A 13 -6.41 7.63 -5.35
N LEU A 14 -7.00 7.13 -4.28
CA LEU A 14 -6.93 7.71 -2.94
C LEU A 14 -6.25 6.70 -2.02
N HIS A 15 -5.03 6.99 -1.61
CA HIS A 15 -4.29 6.22 -0.62
C HIS A 15 -4.77 6.56 0.78
N ILE A 16 -5.07 5.55 1.59
CA ILE A 16 -5.72 5.71 2.90
C ILE A 16 -4.94 4.93 3.95
N ASP A 17 -4.18 5.65 4.77
CA ASP A 17 -3.33 5.07 5.83
C ASP A 17 -4.13 4.70 7.07
N ILE A 18 -4.24 3.41 7.36
CA ILE A 18 -4.86 2.87 8.57
C ILE A 18 -3.78 2.39 9.53
N MET A 19 -3.77 2.97 10.73
CA MET A 19 -2.77 2.70 11.76
C MET A 19 -3.45 2.35 13.07
N ASP A 20 -2.98 1.30 13.75
CA ASP A 20 -3.61 0.72 14.95
C ASP A 20 -2.87 0.98 16.27
N GLY A 21 -1.70 1.62 16.22
CA GLY A 21 -0.85 1.82 17.41
C GLY A 21 -0.16 0.55 17.92
N MET A 22 -0.28 -0.57 17.18
CA MET A 22 0.32 -1.86 17.53
C MET A 22 1.42 -2.27 16.54
N PHE A 23 1.12 -2.24 15.24
CA PHE A 23 2.12 -2.47 14.19
C PHE A 23 3.01 -1.24 14.02
N VAL A 24 2.42 -0.06 14.09
CA VAL A 24 3.11 1.24 14.10
C VAL A 24 2.73 2.04 15.35
N PRO A 25 3.57 3.00 15.80
CA PRO A 25 3.34 3.71 17.08
C PRO A 25 2.21 4.75 17.05
N SER A 26 1.61 5.00 15.89
CA SER A 26 0.51 5.96 15.70
C SER A 26 -0.83 5.26 15.51
N ILE A 27 -1.91 5.97 15.86
CA ILE A 27 -3.28 5.59 15.54
C ILE A 27 -3.83 6.64 14.57
N SER A 28 -4.39 6.21 13.42
CA SER A 28 -5.01 7.14 12.48
C SER A 28 -6.54 7.14 12.64
N PHE A 29 -7.23 6.37 11.86
CA PHE A 29 -8.68 6.21 11.87
C PHE A 29 -9.05 4.81 11.37
N GLY A 30 -10.34 4.49 11.31
CA GLY A 30 -10.80 3.15 10.94
C GLY A 30 -12.00 3.18 9.99
N MET A 31 -12.70 2.05 9.92
CA MET A 31 -13.82 1.77 9.03
C MET A 31 -14.87 2.88 8.94
N PRO A 32 -15.32 3.52 10.04
CA PRO A 32 -16.35 4.56 9.95
C PRO A 32 -15.93 5.75 9.09
N VAL A 33 -14.66 6.14 9.13
CA VAL A 33 -14.13 7.23 8.31
C VAL A 33 -14.06 6.81 6.85
N VAL A 34 -13.49 5.62 6.55
CA VAL A 34 -13.42 5.09 5.17
C VAL A 34 -14.83 5.02 4.56
N LYS A 35 -15.80 4.45 5.27
CA LYS A 35 -17.19 4.37 4.84
C LYS A 35 -17.82 5.74 4.60
N SER A 36 -17.45 6.74 5.39
CA SER A 36 -17.96 8.11 5.24
C SER A 36 -17.41 8.78 3.99
N ILE A 37 -16.09 8.69 3.75
CA ILE A 37 -15.47 9.31 2.58
C ILE A 37 -15.82 8.58 1.29
N ARG A 38 -16.07 7.26 1.31
CA ARG A 38 -16.55 6.51 0.14
C ARG A 38 -17.81 7.09 -0.49
N LYS A 39 -18.70 7.62 0.33
CA LYS A 39 -19.97 8.25 -0.16
C LYS A 39 -19.74 9.55 -0.92
N GLU A 40 -18.59 10.18 -0.68
CA GLU A 40 -18.25 11.50 -1.21
C GLU A 40 -17.27 11.44 -2.40
N SER A 41 -16.77 10.25 -2.77
CA SER A 41 -15.75 10.10 -3.80
C SER A 41 -15.91 8.83 -4.60
N SER A 42 -15.64 8.93 -5.91
CA SER A 42 -15.59 7.79 -6.83
C SER A 42 -14.17 7.33 -7.15
N LEU A 43 -13.16 7.90 -6.50
CA LEU A 43 -11.76 7.49 -6.66
C LEU A 43 -11.58 6.01 -6.29
N TYR A 44 -10.55 5.39 -6.83
CA TYR A 44 -10.12 4.05 -6.43
C TYR A 44 -9.46 4.13 -5.05
N PHE A 45 -10.02 3.44 -4.05
CA PHE A 45 -9.54 3.47 -2.67
C PHE A 45 -8.53 2.37 -2.43
N ASP A 46 -7.27 2.74 -2.29
CA ASP A 46 -6.18 1.89 -1.81
C ASP A 46 -6.06 2.07 -0.29
N VAL A 47 -6.51 1.07 0.45
CA VAL A 47 -6.48 1.07 1.91
C VAL A 47 -5.20 0.39 2.39
N HIS A 48 -4.23 1.20 2.80
CA HIS A 48 -2.93 0.77 3.31
C HIS A 48 -3.02 0.46 4.81
N MET A 49 -2.93 -0.82 5.14
CA MET A 49 -3.15 -1.32 6.49
C MET A 49 -1.84 -1.51 7.26
N MET A 50 -1.43 -0.50 7.98
CA MET A 50 -0.34 -0.54 8.97
C MET A 50 -0.89 -1.04 10.31
N VAL A 51 -1.40 -2.25 10.32
CA VAL A 51 -2.06 -2.85 11.50
C VAL A 51 -1.55 -4.27 11.74
N LYS A 52 -1.58 -4.68 13.00
CA LYS A 52 -1.21 -6.04 13.39
C LYS A 52 -2.31 -7.03 13.00
N ASP A 53 -1.92 -8.20 12.49
CA ASP A 53 -2.83 -9.27 12.05
C ASP A 53 -3.93 -8.72 11.10
N PRO A 54 -3.58 -8.12 9.93
CA PRO A 54 -4.50 -7.39 9.04
C PRO A 54 -5.61 -8.28 8.48
N GLU A 55 -5.38 -9.58 8.36
CA GLU A 55 -6.36 -10.57 7.90
C GLU A 55 -7.69 -10.55 8.67
N ARG A 56 -7.68 -9.95 9.87
CA ARG A 56 -8.88 -9.80 10.72
C ARG A 56 -9.83 -8.73 10.22
N TYR A 57 -9.37 -7.80 9.40
CA TYR A 57 -10.11 -6.58 9.03
C TYR A 57 -10.40 -6.47 7.54
N VAL A 58 -9.91 -7.40 6.73
CA VAL A 58 -10.02 -7.39 5.26
C VAL A 58 -11.48 -7.24 4.80
N GLU A 59 -12.37 -8.11 5.29
CA GLU A 59 -13.79 -8.08 4.90
C GLU A 59 -14.48 -6.77 5.30
N GLU A 60 -14.15 -6.23 6.48
CA GLU A 60 -14.76 -5.01 6.97
C GLU A 60 -14.30 -3.79 6.17
N PHE A 61 -13.01 -3.67 5.82
CA PHE A 61 -12.54 -2.55 5.00
C PHE A 61 -13.07 -2.64 3.57
N GLN A 62 -13.14 -3.83 2.98
CA GLN A 62 -13.79 -4.01 1.69
C GLN A 62 -15.26 -3.57 1.74
N SER A 63 -16.02 -3.97 2.75
CA SER A 63 -17.42 -3.56 2.94
C SER A 63 -17.60 -2.05 3.14
N CYS A 64 -16.56 -1.36 3.60
CA CYS A 64 -16.51 0.09 3.71
C CYS A 64 -16.16 0.81 2.41
N GLY A 65 -15.82 0.05 1.35
CA GLY A 65 -15.57 0.57 0.01
C GLY A 65 -14.10 0.63 -0.38
N ALA A 66 -13.23 -0.16 0.24
CA ALA A 66 -11.88 -0.38 -0.26
C ALA A 66 -11.95 -1.12 -1.62
N ASP A 67 -11.31 -0.56 -2.64
CA ASP A 67 -11.14 -1.19 -3.95
C ASP A 67 -9.88 -2.06 -3.94
N MET A 68 -8.84 -1.61 -3.23
CA MET A 68 -7.61 -2.35 -2.94
C MET A 68 -7.35 -2.36 -1.44
N ILE A 69 -6.79 -3.47 -0.96
CA ILE A 69 -6.30 -3.60 0.41
C ILE A 69 -4.82 -3.96 0.36
N THR A 70 -4.00 -3.04 0.89
CA THR A 70 -2.55 -3.19 0.94
C THR A 70 -2.13 -3.56 2.36
N VAL A 71 -1.53 -4.74 2.53
CA VAL A 71 -1.08 -5.27 3.82
C VAL A 71 0.44 -5.35 3.89
N HIS A 72 1.01 -5.17 5.08
CA HIS A 72 2.44 -5.36 5.28
C HIS A 72 2.79 -6.85 5.38
N ALA A 73 3.82 -7.27 4.62
CA ALA A 73 4.34 -8.64 4.69
C ALA A 73 4.73 -9.02 6.13
N GLU A 74 5.27 -8.06 6.89
CA GLU A 74 5.72 -8.21 8.28
C GLU A 74 4.56 -8.33 9.29
N ALA A 75 3.36 -7.88 8.91
CA ALA A 75 2.20 -7.86 9.79
C ALA A 75 1.32 -9.12 9.66
N CYS A 76 1.44 -9.82 8.52
CA CYS A 76 0.67 -11.02 8.22
C CYS A 76 1.26 -12.24 8.91
N ARG A 77 0.39 -13.14 9.42
CA ARG A 77 0.82 -14.45 9.92
C ARG A 77 1.16 -15.40 8.77
N ASP A 78 0.36 -15.34 7.72
CA ASP A 78 0.55 -16.04 6.46
C ASP A 78 0.18 -15.06 5.35
N LEU A 79 1.19 -14.60 4.60
CA LEU A 79 1.00 -13.58 3.59
C LEU A 79 0.16 -14.10 2.41
N ALA A 80 0.43 -15.31 1.95
CA ALA A 80 -0.29 -15.90 0.81
C ALA A 80 -1.77 -16.12 1.13
N GLU A 81 -2.08 -16.62 2.32
CA GLU A 81 -3.46 -16.80 2.74
C GLU A 81 -4.17 -15.45 2.95
N THR A 82 -3.44 -14.41 3.41
CA THR A 82 -3.99 -13.05 3.54
C THR A 82 -4.31 -12.45 2.17
N VAL A 83 -3.42 -12.58 1.19
CA VAL A 83 -3.64 -12.14 -0.21
C VAL A 83 -4.87 -12.84 -0.79
N LYS A 84 -4.95 -14.16 -0.65
CA LYS A 84 -6.11 -14.94 -1.10
C LYS A 84 -7.40 -14.45 -0.44
N LYS A 85 -7.38 -14.20 0.88
CA LYS A 85 -8.54 -13.67 1.60
C LYS A 85 -8.98 -12.30 1.08
N ILE A 86 -8.03 -11.42 0.71
CA ILE A 86 -8.37 -10.12 0.08
C ILE A 86 -9.14 -10.36 -1.22
N HIS A 87 -8.64 -11.21 -2.11
CA HIS A 87 -9.31 -11.53 -3.38
C HIS A 87 -10.69 -12.17 -3.20
N GLU A 88 -10.86 -13.00 -2.17
CA GLU A 88 -12.18 -13.59 -1.87
C GLU A 88 -13.25 -12.55 -1.51
N THR A 89 -12.85 -11.35 -1.08
CA THR A 89 -13.78 -10.22 -0.86
C THR A 89 -14.14 -9.48 -2.15
N GLY A 90 -13.38 -9.70 -3.22
CA GLY A 90 -13.51 -8.96 -4.49
C GLY A 90 -12.67 -7.68 -4.56
N ALA A 91 -11.83 -7.40 -3.55
CA ALA A 91 -10.85 -6.32 -3.60
C ALA A 91 -9.55 -6.77 -4.28
N ASP A 92 -8.83 -5.83 -4.88
CA ASP A 92 -7.46 -6.04 -5.35
C ASP A 92 -6.50 -6.13 -4.14
N ALA A 93 -5.43 -6.91 -4.28
CA ALA A 93 -4.45 -7.11 -3.22
C ALA A 93 -3.16 -6.33 -3.47
N GLY A 94 -2.73 -5.55 -2.47
CA GLY A 94 -1.42 -4.94 -2.40
C GLY A 94 -0.59 -5.52 -1.26
N VAL A 95 0.73 -5.58 -1.44
CA VAL A 95 1.65 -5.99 -0.38
C VAL A 95 2.73 -4.95 -0.17
N ALA A 96 2.85 -4.46 1.06
CA ALA A 96 3.85 -3.49 1.48
C ALA A 96 5.05 -4.17 2.15
N VAL A 97 6.24 -3.57 1.98
CA VAL A 97 7.47 -3.96 2.67
C VAL A 97 8.15 -2.74 3.29
N ASN A 98 8.57 -2.88 4.54
CA ASN A 98 9.34 -1.87 5.26
C ASN A 98 10.75 -1.66 4.67
N PRO A 99 11.43 -0.53 4.96
CA PRO A 99 12.76 -0.27 4.44
C PRO A 99 13.78 -1.38 4.73
N ASP A 100 13.72 -2.00 5.90
CA ASP A 100 14.64 -3.06 6.32
C ASP A 100 14.22 -4.47 5.87
N THR A 101 13.01 -4.64 5.36
CA THR A 101 12.49 -5.94 4.92
C THR A 101 13.05 -6.30 3.55
N PRO A 102 13.70 -7.44 3.38
CA PRO A 102 14.23 -7.85 2.09
C PRO A 102 13.09 -8.12 1.08
N LEU A 103 13.32 -7.82 -0.20
CA LEU A 103 12.32 -8.05 -1.26
C LEU A 103 11.97 -9.54 -1.44
N SER A 104 12.79 -10.45 -0.93
CA SER A 104 12.46 -11.87 -0.90
C SER A 104 11.19 -12.19 -0.09
N ALA A 105 10.77 -11.30 0.82
CA ALA A 105 9.55 -11.47 1.59
C ALA A 105 8.28 -11.50 0.74
N VAL A 106 8.31 -10.95 -0.47
CA VAL A 106 7.15 -10.92 -1.38
C VAL A 106 7.28 -11.87 -2.57
N THR A 107 8.40 -12.58 -2.72
CA THR A 107 8.70 -13.39 -3.91
C THR A 107 7.63 -14.45 -4.20
N ASP A 108 7.06 -15.05 -3.16
CA ASP A 108 6.11 -16.17 -3.27
C ASP A 108 4.67 -15.70 -3.57
N VAL A 109 4.41 -14.39 -3.51
CA VAL A 109 3.08 -13.82 -3.76
C VAL A 109 3.06 -12.76 -4.86
N MET A 110 4.22 -12.41 -5.46
CA MET A 110 4.29 -11.31 -6.42
C MET A 110 3.52 -11.56 -7.72
N ASP A 111 3.20 -12.80 -8.06
CA ASP A 111 2.33 -13.19 -9.16
C ASP A 111 0.84 -13.29 -8.78
N GLN A 112 0.53 -13.01 -7.52
CA GLN A 112 -0.80 -13.08 -6.93
C GLN A 112 -1.31 -11.72 -6.46
N VAL A 113 -0.58 -10.64 -6.72
CA VAL A 113 -0.95 -9.29 -6.26
C VAL A 113 -1.00 -8.31 -7.42
N GLU A 114 -1.83 -7.30 -7.30
CA GLU A 114 -1.94 -6.21 -8.28
C GLU A 114 -0.89 -5.13 -8.03
N MET A 115 -0.35 -5.04 -6.79
CA MET A 115 0.59 -3.99 -6.42
C MET A 115 1.57 -4.43 -5.33
N ILE A 116 2.81 -3.95 -5.42
CA ILE A 116 3.80 -4.04 -4.33
C ILE A 116 4.20 -2.62 -3.93
N LEU A 117 3.99 -2.30 -2.65
CA LEU A 117 4.30 -1.02 -2.05
C LEU A 117 5.67 -1.06 -1.38
N ILE A 118 6.60 -0.25 -1.85
CA ILE A 118 7.89 -0.04 -1.19
C ILE A 118 7.76 1.16 -0.25
N MET A 119 7.90 0.89 1.05
CA MET A 119 8.05 1.97 2.03
C MET A 119 9.42 2.61 1.85
N SER A 120 9.43 3.91 1.59
CA SER A 120 10.63 4.75 1.50
C SER A 120 10.84 5.63 2.74
N VAL A 121 10.08 5.34 3.77
CA VAL A 121 10.22 5.81 5.15
C VAL A 121 9.78 4.67 6.09
N TYR A 122 10.10 4.77 7.37
CA TYR A 122 9.52 3.86 8.35
C TYR A 122 8.05 4.24 8.58
N PRO A 123 7.09 3.30 8.45
CA PRO A 123 5.68 3.61 8.60
C PRO A 123 5.34 4.10 10.02
N GLY A 124 4.25 4.89 10.13
CA GLY A 124 3.73 5.35 11.42
C GLY A 124 3.72 6.87 11.62
N PHE A 125 4.49 7.64 10.85
CA PHE A 125 4.50 9.11 10.93
C PHE A 125 4.61 9.73 9.55
N GLY A 126 3.80 10.76 9.29
CA GLY A 126 3.91 11.55 8.07
C GLY A 126 5.10 12.51 8.08
N GLY A 127 5.43 13.07 6.89
CA GLY A 127 6.41 14.14 6.74
C GLY A 127 7.88 13.73 6.89
N GLN A 128 8.19 12.46 6.88
CA GLN A 128 9.55 11.94 6.92
C GLN A 128 10.30 12.18 5.59
N LYS A 129 11.62 12.22 5.67
CA LYS A 129 12.47 12.33 4.47
C LYS A 129 12.58 10.99 3.78
N TYR A 130 12.58 11.02 2.45
CA TYR A 130 12.84 9.87 1.60
C TYR A 130 14.17 9.18 1.98
N ILE A 131 14.15 7.88 2.09
CA ILE A 131 15.33 7.03 2.31
C ILE A 131 15.96 6.73 0.93
N PRO A 132 17.17 7.24 0.61
CA PRO A 132 17.75 7.13 -0.74
C PRO A 132 17.94 5.69 -1.24
N GLU A 133 18.19 4.75 -0.32
CA GLU A 133 18.35 3.33 -0.60
C GLU A 133 17.09 2.71 -1.22
N SER A 134 15.93 3.34 -1.03
CA SER A 134 14.66 2.90 -1.62
C SER A 134 14.68 2.95 -3.15
N THR A 135 15.42 3.86 -3.75
CA THR A 135 15.57 3.95 -5.21
C THR A 135 16.13 2.65 -5.80
N GLU A 136 17.16 2.08 -5.20
CA GLU A 136 17.74 0.83 -5.70
C GLU A 136 16.81 -0.37 -5.41
N ARG A 137 16.04 -0.30 -4.35
CA ARG A 137 15.01 -1.31 -4.05
C ARG A 137 13.91 -1.31 -5.11
N ILE A 138 13.46 -0.12 -5.56
CA ILE A 138 12.46 0.03 -6.64
C ILE A 138 12.99 -0.60 -7.93
N ARG A 139 14.23 -0.25 -8.36
CA ARG A 139 14.87 -0.84 -9.55
C ARG A 139 14.98 -2.36 -9.45
N THR A 140 15.35 -2.84 -8.27
CA THR A 140 15.49 -4.28 -8.04
C THR A 140 14.14 -4.98 -8.14
N LEU A 141 13.10 -4.44 -7.52
CA LEU A 141 11.75 -5.00 -7.60
C LEU A 141 11.23 -4.98 -9.05
N ARG A 142 11.41 -3.87 -9.78
CA ARG A 142 11.00 -3.80 -11.20
C ARG A 142 11.66 -4.89 -12.02
N ARG A 143 12.96 -5.07 -11.87
CA ARG A 143 13.72 -6.14 -12.55
C ARG A 143 13.20 -7.54 -12.17
N MET A 144 12.93 -7.79 -10.88
CA MET A 144 12.39 -9.07 -10.42
C MET A 144 11.02 -9.37 -11.04
N LEU A 145 10.17 -8.37 -11.18
CA LEU A 145 8.86 -8.50 -11.83
C LEU A 145 9.00 -8.73 -13.33
N ASP A 146 9.85 -7.99 -14.02
CA ASP A 146 10.10 -8.12 -15.46
C ASP A 146 10.70 -9.50 -15.81
N GLU A 147 11.64 -10.00 -15.02
CA GLU A 147 12.22 -11.34 -15.19
C GLU A 147 11.20 -12.48 -15.07
N LYS A 148 10.08 -12.21 -14.39
CA LYS A 148 8.96 -13.15 -14.21
C LYS A 148 7.80 -12.91 -15.20
N GLY A 149 7.86 -11.88 -16.05
CA GLY A 149 6.77 -11.51 -16.95
C GLY A 149 5.58 -10.88 -16.21
N LEU A 150 5.84 -10.19 -15.09
CA LEU A 150 4.84 -9.56 -14.22
C LEU A 150 4.83 -8.02 -14.37
N GLU A 151 4.98 -7.52 -15.59
CA GLU A 151 5.01 -6.08 -15.88
C GLU A 151 3.70 -5.38 -15.50
N HIS A 152 2.60 -6.13 -15.40
CA HIS A 152 1.29 -5.62 -15.01
C HIS A 152 1.18 -5.32 -13.50
N VAL A 153 2.07 -5.88 -12.67
CA VAL A 153 2.09 -5.60 -11.23
C VAL A 153 2.63 -4.20 -11.00
N HIS A 154 1.82 -3.36 -10.37
CA HIS A 154 2.20 -2.00 -10.04
C HIS A 154 3.26 -1.95 -8.93
N ILE A 155 4.17 -0.99 -9.03
CA ILE A 155 5.05 -0.61 -7.91
C ILE A 155 4.58 0.74 -7.39
N GLN A 156 4.19 0.78 -6.12
CA GLN A 156 3.88 2.00 -5.41
C GLN A 156 5.02 2.35 -4.46
N VAL A 157 5.22 3.64 -4.20
CA VAL A 157 6.22 4.13 -3.25
C VAL A 157 5.56 5.09 -2.30
N ASP A 158 5.72 4.84 -1.01
CA ASP A 158 5.18 5.69 0.04
C ASP A 158 6.28 6.19 0.98
N GLY A 159 6.31 7.51 1.15
CA GLY A 159 7.16 8.22 2.09
C GLY A 159 8.17 9.17 1.44
N GLY A 160 8.13 10.44 1.83
CA GLY A 160 9.11 11.45 1.45
C GLY A 160 9.11 11.86 -0.02
N ILE A 161 8.09 11.47 -0.80
CA ILE A 161 7.94 11.83 -2.21
C ILE A 161 7.55 13.30 -2.32
N ASN A 162 8.32 14.05 -3.11
CA ASN A 162 8.11 15.46 -3.38
C ASN A 162 8.79 15.85 -4.70
N ARG A 163 8.76 17.13 -5.05
CA ARG A 163 9.35 17.65 -6.34
C ARG A 163 10.84 17.35 -6.50
N ALA A 164 11.58 17.15 -5.42
CA ALA A 164 13.01 16.86 -5.50
C ALA A 164 13.32 15.36 -5.64
N THR A 165 12.38 14.49 -5.29
CA THR A 165 12.57 13.03 -5.28
C THR A 165 11.78 12.30 -6.35
N ILE A 166 10.69 12.89 -6.86
CA ILE A 166 9.76 12.22 -7.78
C ILE A 166 10.42 11.76 -9.08
N ASP A 167 11.29 12.57 -9.69
CA ASP A 167 11.93 12.21 -10.96
C ASP A 167 12.87 11.01 -10.82
N GLU A 168 13.58 10.92 -9.69
CA GLU A 168 14.44 9.79 -9.36
C GLU A 168 13.63 8.49 -9.17
N VAL A 169 12.50 8.60 -8.47
CA VAL A 169 11.61 7.47 -8.20
C VAL A 169 10.95 6.96 -9.48
N LEU A 170 10.49 7.87 -10.35
CA LEU A 170 9.88 7.51 -11.63
C LEU A 170 10.87 6.91 -12.64
N ALA A 171 12.14 7.24 -12.51
CA ALA A 171 13.20 6.69 -13.35
C ALA A 171 13.74 5.33 -12.86
N ALA A 172 13.32 4.91 -11.69
CA ALA A 172 13.75 3.67 -11.07
C ALA A 172 12.84 2.50 -11.42
#